data_cb0b423adc086eebaf176e2b1839edfc
#
_entry.id   cb0b423adc086eebaf176e2b1839edfc
#
_cell.length_a   1.000
_cell.length_b   1.000
_cell.length_c   1.000
_cell.angle_alpha   90.00
_cell.angle_beta   90.00
_cell.angle_gamma   90.00
#
_symmetry.space_group_name_H-M   'P 1'
#
loop_
_entity.id
_entity.type
_entity.pdbx_description
1 polymer ?
#
loop_
_entity_poly.entity_id
_entity_poly.type
_entity_poly.pdbx_seq_one_letter_code
_entity_poly.pdbx_strand_id
1 'polypeptide(L)'
;MIELKHISKTFPTADGVFQALDDINLTIRDGDIFGIVGMSGAGKSTLVRCINLLERPTAGQVVIDGQDLMELSAPQLREKRRSISMIFQQFNLLMQRTCLDNICFPMEIAGVPKGEARKRALEYLDIVGLPDKANAYPAQLSGGQKQRIAIARALASNPKVLLCDEATSALDPTTTRSILRLIQDINRRMGITAVIITHEMAVVEEICSHVAILERGRMVETGTVEAVFSNPQTEAGRRLVFPEGANIDKFPVAGVVRVVFNGGSSYEPLIASLAIDCGVKVNILGADTRNVNGKAFGSMLLGLPEDHGEAVRAMNYLKAQKDVTVEEVPDYHG
;
A
#
# COMPACT_ATOMS: atom_id res chain seq x y z
N MET A 1 7.95 17.01 -0.31
CA MET A 1 8.58 15.92 -1.10
C MET A 1 9.51 15.12 -0.21
N ILE A 2 9.49 13.79 -0.33
CA ILE A 2 10.37 12.87 0.40
C ILE A 2 11.31 12.23 -0.61
N GLU A 3 12.62 12.29 -0.37
CA GLU A 3 13.64 11.63 -1.20
C GLU A 3 14.52 10.74 -0.32
N LEU A 4 14.62 9.49 -0.68
CA LEU A 4 15.55 8.53 -0.11
C LEU A 4 16.67 8.31 -1.12
N LYS A 5 17.91 8.54 -0.71
CA LYS A 5 19.09 8.45 -1.60
C LYS A 5 20.07 7.44 -1.02
N HIS A 6 20.22 6.31 -1.71
CA HIS A 6 21.15 5.24 -1.36
C HIS A 6 20.97 4.73 0.10
N ILE A 7 19.72 4.64 0.57
CA ILE A 7 19.44 4.21 1.94
C ILE A 7 19.78 2.73 2.11
N SER A 8 20.71 2.49 3.03
CA SER A 8 21.05 1.14 3.49
C SER A 8 20.94 1.06 5.00
N LYS A 9 20.47 -0.08 5.51
CA LYS A 9 20.36 -0.35 6.94
C LYS A 9 20.81 -1.75 7.27
N THR A 10 21.77 -1.84 8.18
CA THR A 10 22.26 -3.10 8.73
C THR A 10 22.01 -3.16 10.23
N PHE A 11 21.82 -4.37 10.74
CA PHE A 11 21.72 -4.66 12.17
C PHE A 11 22.78 -5.71 12.56
N PRO A 12 23.50 -5.52 13.67
CA PRO A 12 24.36 -6.56 14.22
C PRO A 12 23.51 -7.72 14.76
N THR A 13 23.91 -8.95 14.46
CA THR A 13 23.29 -10.18 14.99
C THR A 13 24.36 -11.06 15.60
N ALA A 14 23.95 -12.11 16.33
CA ALA A 14 24.89 -13.07 16.92
C ALA A 14 25.75 -13.77 15.84
N ASP A 15 25.21 -13.97 14.66
CA ASP A 15 25.83 -14.69 13.55
C ASP A 15 26.49 -13.76 12.51
N GLY A 16 26.59 -12.44 12.80
CA GLY A 16 27.19 -11.47 11.88
C GLY A 16 26.34 -10.20 11.68
N VAL A 17 26.16 -9.77 10.43
CA VAL A 17 25.43 -8.55 10.10
C VAL A 17 24.24 -8.90 9.22
N PHE A 18 23.04 -8.51 9.64
CA PHE A 18 21.81 -8.64 8.85
C PHE A 18 21.57 -7.33 8.08
N GLN A 19 21.48 -7.41 6.76
CA GLN A 19 21.14 -6.27 5.90
C GLN A 19 19.63 -6.21 5.70
N ALA A 20 19.00 -5.23 6.32
CA ALA A 20 17.55 -5.04 6.27
C ALA A 20 17.12 -4.17 5.08
N LEU A 21 17.96 -3.21 4.66
CA LEU A 21 17.76 -2.36 3.49
C LEU A 21 19.08 -2.24 2.72
N ASP A 22 19.00 -2.31 1.40
CA ASP A 22 20.14 -2.31 0.50
C ASP A 22 19.90 -1.34 -0.66
N ASP A 23 20.59 -0.21 -0.65
CA ASP A 23 20.61 0.81 -1.70
C ASP A 23 19.22 1.29 -2.16
N ILE A 24 18.34 1.65 -1.23
CA ILE A 24 17.01 2.16 -1.54
C ILE A 24 17.07 3.57 -2.08
N ASN A 25 16.55 3.76 -3.28
CA ASN A 25 16.36 5.05 -3.94
C ASN A 25 14.86 5.24 -4.23
N LEU A 26 14.24 6.29 -3.66
CA LEU A 26 12.81 6.53 -3.78
C LEU A 26 12.48 8.01 -3.68
N THR A 27 11.57 8.48 -4.53
CA THR A 27 11.01 9.85 -4.45
C THR A 27 9.49 9.77 -4.31
N ILE A 28 8.94 10.44 -3.28
CA ILE A 28 7.51 10.56 -3.03
C ILE A 28 7.14 12.04 -3.15
N ARG A 29 6.17 12.33 -4.02
CA ARG A 29 5.72 13.70 -4.29
C ARG A 29 4.83 14.22 -3.18
N ASP A 30 4.78 15.54 -3.02
CA ASP A 30 3.85 16.16 -2.08
C ASP A 30 2.40 15.88 -2.46
N GLY A 31 1.58 15.59 -1.45
CA GLY A 31 0.16 15.28 -1.63
C GLY A 31 -0.14 13.87 -2.15
N ASP A 32 0.87 13.06 -2.49
CA ASP A 32 0.65 11.67 -2.88
C ASP A 32 0.17 10.80 -1.72
N ILE A 33 -0.64 9.79 -2.06
CA ILE A 33 -0.82 8.59 -1.23
C ILE A 33 0.03 7.50 -1.88
N PHE A 34 1.17 7.21 -1.27
CA PHE A 34 2.19 6.32 -1.81
C PHE A 34 2.19 4.98 -1.05
N GLY A 35 2.05 3.87 -1.77
CA GLY A 35 2.11 2.51 -1.21
C GLY A 35 3.53 1.95 -1.22
N ILE A 36 3.95 1.31 -0.12
CA ILE A 36 5.15 0.47 -0.08
C ILE A 36 4.69 -0.94 0.28
N VAL A 37 4.84 -1.86 -0.65
CA VAL A 37 4.38 -3.23 -0.50
C VAL A 37 5.53 -4.23 -0.54
N GLY A 38 5.28 -5.43 -0.04
CA GLY A 38 6.24 -6.53 -0.05
C GLY A 38 5.84 -7.61 0.95
N MET A 39 6.42 -8.79 0.81
CA MET A 39 6.18 -9.91 1.73
C MET A 39 6.64 -9.58 3.15
N SER A 40 6.21 -10.40 4.13
CA SER A 40 6.71 -10.29 5.51
C SER A 40 8.23 -10.41 5.53
N GLY A 41 8.91 -9.57 6.31
CA GLY A 41 10.38 -9.54 6.37
C GLY A 41 11.07 -8.82 5.21
N ALA A 42 10.36 -8.25 4.23
CA ALA A 42 10.97 -7.52 3.11
C ALA A 42 11.74 -6.24 3.50
N GLY A 43 11.58 -5.71 4.73
CA GLY A 43 12.23 -4.49 5.21
C GLY A 43 11.31 -3.26 5.30
N LYS A 44 10.01 -3.40 5.02
CA LYS A 44 9.04 -2.30 4.96
C LYS A 44 8.99 -1.43 6.21
N SER A 45 8.80 -2.04 7.39
CA SER A 45 8.75 -1.31 8.67
C SER A 45 10.10 -0.68 9.03
N THR A 46 11.21 -1.28 8.63
CA THR A 46 12.55 -0.67 8.75
C THR A 46 12.64 0.57 7.88
N LEU A 47 12.16 0.50 6.63
CA LEU A 47 12.19 1.62 5.69
C LEU A 47 11.38 2.82 6.20
N VAL A 48 10.14 2.59 6.67
CA VAL A 48 9.33 3.70 7.21
C VAL A 48 9.94 4.31 8.47
N ARG A 49 10.57 3.50 9.33
CA ARG A 49 11.29 4.01 10.49
C ARG A 49 12.55 4.78 10.11
N CYS A 50 13.17 4.46 8.98
CA CYS A 50 14.26 5.27 8.43
C CYS A 50 13.75 6.61 7.91
N ILE A 51 12.56 6.70 7.30
CA ILE A 51 12.00 7.97 6.79
C ILE A 51 11.88 9.03 7.89
N ASN A 52 11.47 8.65 9.10
CA ASN A 52 11.38 9.59 10.25
C ASN A 52 12.58 9.49 11.22
N LEU A 53 13.63 8.76 10.82
CA LEU A 53 14.84 8.49 11.62
C LEU A 53 14.56 7.87 13.00
N LEU A 54 13.44 7.18 13.23
CA LEU A 54 13.29 6.30 14.40
C LEU A 54 14.35 5.18 14.35
N GLU A 55 14.66 4.71 13.14
CA GLU A 55 15.86 3.93 12.82
C GLU A 55 16.78 4.76 11.95
N ARG A 56 18.01 5.02 12.44
CA ARG A 56 18.97 5.75 11.64
C ARG A 56 19.54 4.83 10.55
N PRO A 57 19.49 5.19 9.26
CA PRO A 57 20.19 4.47 8.20
C PRO A 57 21.68 4.27 8.51
N THR A 58 22.25 3.18 8.05
CA THR A 58 23.71 2.95 8.14
C THR A 58 24.46 3.75 7.07
N ALA A 59 23.82 3.97 5.91
CA ALA A 59 24.31 4.80 4.82
C ALA A 59 23.14 5.46 4.08
N GLY A 60 23.47 6.52 3.31
CA GLY A 60 22.51 7.25 2.49
C GLY A 60 21.94 8.48 3.17
N GLN A 61 20.95 9.11 2.51
CA GLN A 61 20.35 10.38 2.94
C GLN A 61 18.83 10.29 2.93
N VAL A 62 18.19 10.89 3.95
CA VAL A 62 16.74 11.05 4.03
C VAL A 62 16.43 12.54 3.91
N VAL A 63 15.94 12.95 2.76
CA VAL A 63 15.66 14.37 2.48
C VAL A 63 14.13 14.58 2.50
N ILE A 64 13.65 15.49 3.35
CA ILE A 64 12.24 15.88 3.43
C ILE A 64 12.11 17.40 3.33
N ASP A 65 11.36 17.87 2.35
CA ASP A 65 11.24 19.29 1.99
C ASP A 65 12.60 19.96 1.76
N GLY A 66 13.50 19.27 1.05
CA GLY A 66 14.83 19.76 0.72
C GLY A 66 15.84 19.72 1.87
N GLN A 67 15.47 19.19 3.04
CA GLN A 67 16.35 19.13 4.21
C GLN A 67 16.78 17.70 4.49
N ASP A 68 18.07 17.42 4.51
CA ASP A 68 18.62 16.12 4.93
C ASP A 68 18.46 15.94 6.44
N LEU A 69 17.66 14.95 6.84
CA LEU A 69 17.43 14.65 8.24
C LEU A 69 18.65 14.03 8.94
N MET A 70 19.58 13.45 8.15
CA MET A 70 20.80 12.83 8.67
C MET A 70 21.78 13.84 9.26
N GLU A 71 21.70 15.10 8.80
CA GLU A 71 22.56 16.19 9.25
C GLU A 71 22.02 16.95 10.46
N LEU A 72 20.74 16.68 10.85
CA LEU A 72 20.10 17.41 11.94
C LEU A 72 20.63 17.01 13.31
N SER A 73 20.84 18.00 14.17
CA SER A 73 21.03 17.78 15.59
C SER A 73 19.76 17.19 16.24
N ALA A 74 19.90 16.56 17.42
CA ALA A 74 18.77 15.96 18.10
C ALA A 74 17.61 16.93 18.41
N PRO A 75 17.84 18.20 18.80
CA PRO A 75 16.77 19.19 18.93
C PRO A 75 16.08 19.52 17.59
N GLN A 76 16.86 19.75 16.53
CA GLN A 76 16.32 20.04 15.19
C GLN A 76 15.50 18.86 14.64
N LEU A 77 15.97 17.63 14.83
CA LEU A 77 15.24 16.43 14.43
C LEU A 77 13.91 16.28 15.18
N ARG A 78 13.88 16.58 16.49
CA ARG A 78 12.63 16.60 17.27
C ARG A 78 11.64 17.61 16.72
N GLU A 79 12.11 18.80 16.34
CA GLU A 79 11.26 19.82 15.72
C GLU A 79 10.74 19.35 14.35
N LYS A 80 11.63 18.83 13.50
CA LYS A 80 11.23 18.34 12.17
C LYS A 80 10.20 17.20 12.27
N ARG A 81 10.34 16.30 13.25
CA ARG A 81 9.39 15.20 13.48
C ARG A 81 7.98 15.65 13.83
N ARG A 82 7.75 16.93 14.23
CA ARG A 82 6.39 17.47 14.40
C ARG A 82 5.64 17.53 13.08
N SER A 83 6.36 17.71 11.97
CA SER A 83 5.77 17.70 10.63
C SER A 83 5.65 16.29 10.00
N ILE A 84 6.10 15.25 10.70
CA ILE A 84 6.10 13.86 10.23
C ILE A 84 5.44 13.00 11.29
N SER A 85 4.18 12.66 11.10
CA SER A 85 3.45 11.81 12.03
C SER A 85 3.46 10.35 11.61
N MET A 86 3.34 9.45 12.57
CA MET A 86 3.32 8.02 12.31
C MET A 86 2.12 7.36 13.01
N ILE A 87 1.42 6.52 12.26
CA ILE A 87 0.41 5.60 12.74
C ILE A 87 1.05 4.21 12.77
N PHE A 88 1.03 3.58 13.93
CA PHE A 88 1.66 2.29 14.17
C PHE A 88 0.66 1.15 14.04
N GLN A 89 1.14 -0.02 13.72
CA GLN A 89 0.36 -1.26 13.62
C GLN A 89 -0.48 -1.55 14.89
N GLN A 90 0.09 -1.30 16.07
CA GLN A 90 -0.56 -1.48 17.37
C GLN A 90 -1.02 -0.14 17.93
N PHE A 91 -1.90 0.58 17.35
CA PHE A 91 -2.48 1.89 17.76
C PHE A 91 -1.61 2.76 18.70
N ASN A 92 -0.88 2.18 19.64
CA ASN A 92 0.00 2.79 20.63
C ASN A 92 -0.67 3.94 21.42
N LEU A 93 -1.96 3.76 21.77
CA LEU A 93 -2.70 4.72 22.57
C LEU A 93 -2.23 4.67 24.03
N LEU A 94 -2.24 5.82 24.69
CA LEU A 94 -1.98 5.94 26.11
C LEU A 94 -3.21 5.42 26.87
N MET A 95 -3.13 4.20 27.37
CA MET A 95 -4.27 3.47 27.92
C MET A 95 -4.87 4.13 29.17
N GLN A 96 -4.08 4.92 29.91
CA GLN A 96 -4.49 5.63 31.13
C GLN A 96 -5.00 7.06 30.83
N ARG A 97 -5.06 7.47 29.57
CA ARG A 97 -5.59 8.76 29.13
C ARG A 97 -6.88 8.58 28.35
N THR A 98 -7.78 9.54 28.43
CA THR A 98 -8.99 9.59 27.62
C THR A 98 -8.65 9.73 26.13
N CYS A 99 -9.62 9.53 25.23
CA CYS A 99 -9.43 9.78 23.79
C CYS A 99 -9.01 11.22 23.53
N LEU A 100 -9.67 12.17 24.17
CA LEU A 100 -9.35 13.59 24.08
C LEU A 100 -7.91 13.87 24.52
N ASP A 101 -7.49 13.32 25.66
CA ASP A 101 -6.14 13.52 26.19
C ASP A 101 -5.07 12.82 25.36
N ASN A 102 -5.40 11.69 24.70
CA ASN A 102 -4.53 11.08 23.69
C ASN A 102 -4.27 12.02 22.52
N ILE A 103 -5.32 12.69 22.02
CA ILE A 103 -5.20 13.64 20.90
C ILE A 103 -4.49 14.92 21.33
N CYS A 104 -4.72 15.40 22.56
CA CYS A 104 -4.02 16.57 23.10
C CYS A 104 -2.52 16.33 23.30
N PHE A 105 -2.09 15.09 23.52
CA PHE A 105 -0.72 14.78 23.96
C PHE A 105 0.40 15.31 23.03
N PRO A 106 0.34 15.18 21.68
CA PRO A 106 1.36 15.77 20.81
C PRO A 106 1.40 17.32 20.92
N MET A 107 0.26 17.96 21.10
CA MET A 107 0.15 19.41 21.26
C MET A 107 0.69 19.87 22.62
N GLU A 108 0.48 19.08 23.69
CA GLU A 108 1.07 19.32 25.01
C GLU A 108 2.62 19.30 24.93
N ILE A 109 3.18 18.31 24.25
CA ILE A 109 4.64 18.22 24.00
C ILE A 109 5.15 19.41 23.19
N ALA A 110 4.32 19.92 22.25
CA ALA A 110 4.65 21.08 21.44
C ALA A 110 4.51 22.42 22.19
N GLY A 111 4.03 22.40 23.45
CA GLY A 111 3.83 23.61 24.25
C GLY A 111 2.57 24.40 23.90
N VAL A 112 1.61 23.81 23.20
CA VAL A 112 0.33 24.46 22.87
C VAL A 112 -0.48 24.67 24.17
N PRO A 113 -1.06 25.84 24.39
CA PRO A 113 -1.89 26.11 25.57
C PRO A 113 -3.05 25.11 25.70
N LYS A 114 -3.29 24.59 26.91
CA LYS A 114 -4.25 23.51 27.20
C LYS A 114 -5.65 23.77 26.62
N GLY A 115 -6.14 25.01 26.70
CA GLY A 115 -7.45 25.35 26.15
C GLY A 115 -7.52 25.23 24.62
N GLU A 116 -6.48 25.65 23.93
CA GLU A 116 -6.35 25.55 22.49
C GLU A 116 -6.17 24.08 22.06
N ALA A 117 -5.29 23.33 22.73
CA ALA A 117 -5.10 21.90 22.46
C ALA A 117 -6.43 21.14 22.59
N ARG A 118 -7.21 21.42 23.65
CA ARG A 118 -8.52 20.78 23.86
C ARG A 118 -9.52 21.13 22.76
N LYS A 119 -9.59 22.40 22.34
CA LYS A 119 -10.46 22.83 21.25
C LYS A 119 -10.12 22.09 19.95
N ARG A 120 -8.86 22.11 19.54
CA ARG A 120 -8.37 21.40 18.33
C ARG A 120 -8.59 19.89 18.42
N ALA A 121 -8.40 19.29 19.60
CA ALA A 121 -8.61 17.85 19.78
C ALA A 121 -10.08 17.46 19.59
N LEU A 122 -11.04 18.30 19.98
CA LEU A 122 -12.47 18.09 19.71
C LEU A 122 -12.76 18.16 18.20
N GLU A 123 -12.16 19.11 17.47
CA GLU A 123 -12.27 19.22 16.02
C GLU A 123 -11.72 17.94 15.32
N TYR A 124 -10.60 17.37 15.81
CA TYR A 124 -10.08 16.12 15.28
C TYR A 124 -10.96 14.90 15.60
N LEU A 125 -11.65 14.90 16.76
CA LEU A 125 -12.66 13.87 17.07
C LEU A 125 -13.82 13.92 16.09
N ASP A 126 -14.28 15.10 15.69
CA ASP A 126 -15.31 15.26 14.66
C ASP A 126 -14.81 14.76 13.29
N ILE A 127 -13.57 15.12 12.89
CA ILE A 127 -12.98 14.67 11.63
C ILE A 127 -12.94 13.14 11.52
N VAL A 128 -12.59 12.44 12.62
CA VAL A 128 -12.55 10.99 12.62
C VAL A 128 -13.90 10.33 12.95
N GLY A 129 -14.97 11.11 13.11
CA GLY A 129 -16.33 10.63 13.34
C GLY A 129 -16.56 10.01 14.71
N LEU A 130 -15.91 10.54 15.76
CA LEU A 130 -16.01 10.05 17.15
C LEU A 130 -16.22 11.20 18.16
N PRO A 131 -17.12 12.18 17.92
CA PRO A 131 -17.30 13.32 18.82
C PRO A 131 -17.78 12.93 20.23
N ASP A 132 -18.54 11.83 20.33
CA ASP A 132 -19.10 11.29 21.57
C ASP A 132 -18.07 10.54 22.44
N LYS A 133 -16.88 10.23 21.90
CA LYS A 133 -15.84 9.43 22.58
C LYS A 133 -14.78 10.25 23.33
N ALA A 134 -14.93 11.57 23.44
CA ALA A 134 -13.95 12.45 24.07
C ALA A 134 -13.47 11.97 25.45
N ASN A 135 -14.40 11.54 26.29
CA ASN A 135 -14.13 11.10 27.66
C ASN A 135 -13.95 9.57 27.79
N ALA A 136 -14.06 8.81 26.71
CA ALA A 136 -13.84 7.36 26.73
C ALA A 136 -12.34 7.04 26.82
N TYR A 137 -12.02 5.90 27.46
CA TYR A 137 -10.68 5.36 27.51
C TYR A 137 -10.46 4.35 26.36
N PRO A 138 -9.21 4.15 25.89
CA PRO A 138 -8.91 3.20 24.82
C PRO A 138 -9.44 1.77 25.07
N ALA A 139 -9.49 1.32 26.32
CA ALA A 139 -10.03 0.01 26.68
C ALA A 139 -11.54 -0.17 26.34
N GLN A 140 -12.26 0.95 26.22
CA GLN A 140 -13.71 0.97 25.92
C GLN A 140 -14.03 1.05 24.41
N LEU A 141 -12.99 1.05 23.55
CA LEU A 141 -13.11 1.24 22.11
C LEU A 141 -12.93 -0.06 21.33
N SER A 142 -13.65 -0.20 20.22
CA SER A 142 -13.37 -1.21 19.22
C SER A 142 -12.02 -0.95 18.53
N GLY A 143 -11.46 -1.95 17.81
CA GLY A 143 -10.23 -1.80 17.04
C GLY A 143 -10.27 -0.63 16.06
N GLY A 144 -11.34 -0.53 15.28
CA GLY A 144 -11.53 0.59 14.33
C GLY A 144 -11.65 1.95 15.01
N GLN A 145 -12.31 2.03 16.18
CA GLN A 145 -12.35 3.27 16.97
C GLN A 145 -10.98 3.65 17.52
N LYS A 146 -10.20 2.69 18.03
CA LYS A 146 -8.80 2.92 18.46
C LYS A 146 -7.96 3.47 17.31
N GLN A 147 -8.12 2.92 16.11
CA GLN A 147 -7.40 3.38 14.93
C GLN A 147 -7.78 4.81 14.56
N ARG A 148 -9.07 5.17 14.60
CA ARG A 148 -9.53 6.53 14.37
C ARG A 148 -8.95 7.52 15.38
N ILE A 149 -8.87 7.17 16.67
CA ILE A 149 -8.20 7.98 17.69
C ILE A 149 -6.69 8.10 17.44
N ALA A 150 -6.02 7.03 17.00
CA ALA A 150 -4.60 7.07 16.62
C ALA A 150 -4.37 8.01 15.42
N ILE A 151 -5.26 8.01 14.43
CA ILE A 151 -5.25 8.96 13.31
C ILE A 151 -5.45 10.38 13.81
N ALA A 152 -6.48 10.66 14.62
CA ALA A 152 -6.73 11.99 15.19
C ALA A 152 -5.52 12.51 15.99
N ARG A 153 -4.88 11.65 16.79
CA ARG A 153 -3.64 11.99 17.51
C ARG A 153 -2.49 12.32 16.54
N ALA A 154 -2.33 11.56 15.46
CA ALA A 154 -1.31 11.83 14.45
C ALA A 154 -1.53 13.18 13.74
N LEU A 155 -2.79 13.55 13.49
CA LEU A 155 -3.15 14.84 12.89
C LEU A 155 -2.95 16.04 13.84
N ALA A 156 -2.95 15.81 15.16
CA ALA A 156 -2.88 16.88 16.16
C ALA A 156 -1.58 17.69 16.10
N SER A 157 -0.50 17.13 15.56
CA SER A 157 0.76 17.85 15.29
C SER A 157 0.74 18.70 14.01
N ASN A 158 -0.38 18.69 13.25
CA ASN A 158 -0.51 19.32 11.94
C ASN A 158 0.60 18.87 10.95
N PRO A 159 0.71 17.56 10.68
CA PRO A 159 1.81 17.02 9.92
C PRO A 159 1.69 17.32 8.41
N LYS A 160 2.82 17.40 7.72
CA LYS A 160 2.89 17.39 6.26
C LYS A 160 2.97 15.97 5.70
N VAL A 161 3.54 15.06 6.48
CA VAL A 161 3.75 13.65 6.13
C VAL A 161 3.09 12.74 7.16
N LEU A 162 2.30 11.80 6.69
CA LEU A 162 1.66 10.75 7.49
C LEU A 162 2.22 9.38 7.08
N LEU A 163 2.95 8.75 7.97
CA LEU A 163 3.50 7.41 7.79
C LEU A 163 2.55 6.38 8.44
N CYS A 164 2.08 5.42 7.68
CA CYS A 164 1.14 4.38 8.13
C CYS A 164 1.84 3.01 8.07
N ASP A 165 2.30 2.51 9.22
CA ASP A 165 2.95 1.19 9.32
C ASP A 165 1.88 0.13 9.62
N GLU A 166 1.45 -0.60 8.58
CA GLU A 166 0.41 -1.64 8.63
C GLU A 166 -0.84 -1.23 9.42
N ALA A 167 -1.29 0.01 9.22
CA ALA A 167 -2.33 0.68 10.00
C ALA A 167 -3.72 -0.03 9.97
N THR A 168 -3.90 -1.04 9.13
CA THR A 168 -5.16 -1.76 8.95
C THR A 168 -5.07 -3.27 9.18
N SER A 169 -3.88 -3.83 9.39
CA SER A 169 -3.63 -5.28 9.47
C SER A 169 -4.37 -6.00 10.61
N ALA A 170 -4.79 -5.28 11.65
CA ALA A 170 -5.52 -5.83 12.80
C ALA A 170 -7.05 -5.59 12.73
N LEU A 171 -7.58 -5.15 11.58
CA LEU A 171 -8.96 -4.75 11.40
C LEU A 171 -9.69 -5.70 10.43
N ASP A 172 -11.01 -5.81 10.59
CA ASP A 172 -11.85 -6.50 9.61
C ASP A 172 -11.92 -5.72 8.28
N PRO A 173 -12.26 -6.38 7.14
CA PRO A 173 -12.24 -5.73 5.82
C PRO A 173 -13.16 -4.50 5.71
N THR A 174 -14.30 -4.48 6.39
CA THR A 174 -15.25 -3.34 6.34
C THR A 174 -14.66 -2.14 7.08
N THR A 175 -14.10 -2.38 8.26
CA THR A 175 -13.40 -1.35 9.05
C THR A 175 -12.16 -0.84 8.31
N THR A 176 -11.38 -1.72 7.69
CA THR A 176 -10.22 -1.37 6.85
C THR A 176 -10.61 -0.35 5.78
N ARG A 177 -11.61 -0.64 4.95
CA ARG A 177 -12.09 0.30 3.91
C ARG A 177 -12.52 1.64 4.50
N SER A 178 -13.19 1.62 5.65
CA SER A 178 -13.61 2.85 6.35
C SER A 178 -12.42 3.71 6.79
N ILE A 179 -11.34 3.08 7.28
CA ILE A 179 -10.10 3.77 7.67
C ILE A 179 -9.35 4.29 6.43
N LEU A 180 -9.28 3.51 5.36
CA LEU A 180 -8.62 3.93 4.12
C LEU A 180 -9.30 5.16 3.50
N ARG A 181 -10.63 5.17 3.45
CA ARG A 181 -11.40 6.34 3.00
C ARG A 181 -11.16 7.56 3.88
N LEU A 182 -11.10 7.38 5.20
CA LEU A 182 -10.76 8.46 6.13
C LEU A 182 -9.38 9.04 5.82
N ILE A 183 -8.36 8.22 5.59
CA ILE A 183 -7.00 8.67 5.21
C ILE A 183 -7.05 9.43 3.88
N GLN A 184 -7.81 8.94 2.90
CA GLN A 184 -7.97 9.59 1.59
C GLN A 184 -8.65 10.96 1.73
N ASP A 185 -9.70 11.06 2.55
CA ASP A 185 -10.39 12.33 2.82
C ASP A 185 -9.47 13.35 3.53
N ILE A 186 -8.67 12.88 4.48
CA ILE A 186 -7.67 13.70 5.18
C ILE A 186 -6.62 14.20 4.18
N ASN A 187 -6.06 13.30 3.34
CA ASN A 187 -5.10 13.68 2.31
C ASN A 187 -5.67 14.77 1.39
N ARG A 188 -6.89 14.59 0.88
CA ARG A 188 -7.54 15.56 -0.02
C ARG A 188 -7.81 16.92 0.65
N ARG A 189 -8.27 16.91 1.90
CA ARG A 189 -8.65 18.14 2.62
C ARG A 189 -7.46 18.93 3.13
N MET A 190 -6.42 18.24 3.58
CA MET A 190 -5.28 18.85 4.26
C MET A 190 -4.01 18.91 3.39
N GLY A 191 -4.00 18.28 2.21
CA GLY A 191 -2.83 18.22 1.32
C GLY A 191 -1.65 17.42 1.91
N ILE A 192 -1.91 16.50 2.84
CA ILE A 192 -0.87 15.70 3.52
C ILE A 192 -0.36 14.61 2.59
N THR A 193 0.95 14.44 2.52
CA THR A 193 1.55 13.27 1.87
C THR A 193 1.40 12.05 2.76
N ALA A 194 0.80 10.96 2.27
CA ALA A 194 0.64 9.73 3.03
C ALA A 194 1.53 8.61 2.47
N VAL A 195 2.24 7.90 3.35
CA VAL A 195 3.02 6.70 2.99
C VAL A 195 2.38 5.50 3.69
N ILE A 196 1.83 4.60 2.89
CA ILE A 196 1.09 3.41 3.37
C ILE A 196 1.97 2.19 3.24
N ILE A 197 2.29 1.57 4.35
CA ILE A 197 2.99 0.28 4.39
C ILE A 197 1.97 -0.83 4.57
N THR A 198 2.01 -1.80 3.67
CA THR A 198 1.11 -2.95 3.73
C THR A 198 1.72 -4.16 3.00
N HIS A 199 1.20 -5.34 3.29
CA HIS A 199 1.42 -6.54 2.48
C HIS A 199 0.17 -6.88 1.64
N GLU A 200 -0.90 -6.09 1.76
CA GLU A 200 -2.18 -6.28 1.07
C GLU A 200 -2.26 -5.38 -0.16
N MET A 201 -2.25 -5.98 -1.35
CA MET A 201 -2.38 -5.23 -2.61
C MET A 201 -3.73 -4.51 -2.71
N ALA A 202 -4.80 -5.09 -2.16
CA ALA A 202 -6.13 -4.46 -2.15
C ALA A 202 -6.15 -3.08 -1.45
N VAL A 203 -5.31 -2.88 -0.43
CA VAL A 203 -5.15 -1.58 0.24
C VAL A 203 -4.53 -0.56 -0.70
N VAL A 204 -3.51 -0.98 -1.46
CA VAL A 204 -2.83 -0.11 -2.44
C VAL A 204 -3.77 0.29 -3.56
N GLU A 205 -4.53 -0.67 -4.10
CA GLU A 205 -5.53 -0.44 -5.14
C GLU A 205 -6.59 0.57 -4.72
N GLU A 206 -7.03 0.50 -3.46
CA GLU A 206 -8.16 1.31 -3.00
C GLU A 206 -7.80 2.80 -2.85
N ILE A 207 -6.57 3.13 -2.43
CA ILE A 207 -6.27 4.53 -2.09
C ILE A 207 -4.97 5.10 -2.64
N CYS A 208 -4.00 4.28 -3.08
CA CYS A 208 -2.70 4.78 -3.50
C CYS A 208 -2.70 5.27 -4.95
N SER A 209 -1.91 6.31 -5.24
CA SER A 209 -1.62 6.79 -6.60
C SER A 209 -0.39 6.11 -7.20
N HIS A 210 0.60 5.86 -6.36
CA HIS A 210 1.87 5.23 -6.71
C HIS A 210 2.19 4.10 -5.74
N VAL A 211 2.99 3.16 -6.20
CA VAL A 211 3.45 2.03 -5.39
C VAL A 211 4.91 1.71 -5.65
N ALA A 212 5.57 1.23 -4.62
CA ALA A 212 6.89 0.64 -4.71
C ALA A 212 6.86 -0.76 -4.08
N ILE A 213 7.49 -1.72 -4.74
CA ILE A 213 7.60 -3.11 -4.30
C ILE A 213 8.97 -3.32 -3.69
N LEU A 214 8.97 -3.73 -2.43
CA LEU A 214 10.18 -4.05 -1.66
C LEU A 214 10.32 -5.57 -1.53
N GLU A 215 11.46 -6.09 -1.94
CA GLU A 215 11.82 -7.50 -1.77
C GLU A 215 13.23 -7.64 -1.22
N ARG A 216 13.39 -8.38 -0.10
CA ARG A 216 14.69 -8.65 0.53
C ARG A 216 15.56 -7.40 0.74
N GLY A 217 14.94 -6.32 1.20
CA GLY A 217 15.61 -5.05 1.47
C GLY A 217 15.90 -4.19 0.24
N ARG A 218 15.50 -4.58 -0.96
CA ARG A 218 15.70 -3.83 -2.21
C ARG A 218 14.38 -3.37 -2.81
N MET A 219 14.39 -2.19 -3.41
CA MET A 219 13.28 -1.72 -4.23
C MET A 219 13.39 -2.37 -5.61
N VAL A 220 12.44 -3.26 -5.93
CA VAL A 220 12.50 -4.03 -7.17
C VAL A 220 11.61 -3.46 -8.26
N GLU A 221 10.54 -2.74 -7.89
CA GLU A 221 9.64 -2.12 -8.86
C GLU A 221 9.00 -0.87 -8.25
N THR A 222 8.76 0.16 -9.06
CA THR A 222 8.05 1.37 -8.66
C THR A 222 7.32 1.98 -9.86
N GLY A 223 6.13 2.52 -9.61
CA GLY A 223 5.32 3.14 -10.67
C GLY A 223 3.98 3.64 -10.15
N THR A 224 3.12 4.06 -11.08
CA THR A 224 1.70 4.28 -10.76
C THR A 224 1.06 2.93 -10.44
N VAL A 225 0.06 2.94 -9.55
CA VAL A 225 -0.69 1.71 -9.22
C VAL A 225 -1.25 1.07 -10.50
N GLU A 226 -1.81 1.88 -11.41
CA GLU A 226 -2.33 1.41 -12.70
C GLU A 226 -1.26 0.67 -13.54
N ALA A 227 -0.04 1.21 -13.64
CA ALA A 227 1.04 0.60 -14.43
C ALA A 227 1.52 -0.73 -13.82
N VAL A 228 1.76 -0.75 -12.50
CA VAL A 228 2.26 -1.95 -11.81
C VAL A 228 1.22 -3.07 -11.81
N PHE A 229 -0.07 -2.73 -11.70
CA PHE A 229 -1.15 -3.73 -11.70
C PHE A 229 -1.49 -4.26 -13.08
N SER A 230 -1.39 -3.43 -14.12
CA SER A 230 -1.67 -3.88 -15.49
C SER A 230 -0.53 -4.69 -16.10
N ASN A 231 0.72 -4.37 -15.74
CA ASN A 231 1.89 -5.04 -16.33
C ASN A 231 3.08 -5.05 -15.35
N PRO A 232 3.04 -5.87 -14.29
CA PRO A 232 4.15 -5.97 -13.34
C PRO A 232 5.40 -6.51 -14.03
N GLN A 233 6.49 -5.75 -13.95
CA GLN A 233 7.73 -6.04 -14.67
C GLN A 233 8.59 -7.09 -13.96
N THR A 234 8.43 -7.21 -12.63
CA THR A 234 9.24 -8.11 -11.81
C THR A 234 8.48 -9.35 -11.39
N GLU A 235 9.19 -10.43 -11.08
CA GLU A 235 8.60 -11.64 -10.51
C GLU A 235 7.92 -11.35 -9.16
N ALA A 236 8.52 -10.51 -8.31
CA ALA A 236 7.92 -10.07 -7.05
C ALA A 236 6.61 -9.32 -7.28
N GLY A 237 6.57 -8.42 -8.29
CA GLY A 237 5.36 -7.73 -8.70
C GLY A 237 4.27 -8.69 -9.16
N ARG A 238 4.62 -9.63 -10.04
CA ARG A 238 3.66 -10.65 -10.53
C ARG A 238 3.08 -11.50 -9.40
N ARG A 239 3.91 -11.94 -8.46
CA ARG A 239 3.44 -12.72 -7.28
C ARG A 239 2.50 -11.93 -6.36
N LEU A 240 2.72 -10.62 -6.22
CA LEU A 240 1.87 -9.78 -5.38
C LEU A 240 0.57 -9.39 -6.08
N VAL A 241 0.63 -9.07 -7.37
CA VAL A 241 -0.54 -8.67 -8.16
C VAL A 241 -1.42 -9.87 -8.53
N PHE A 242 -0.80 -11.03 -8.81
CA PHE A 242 -1.49 -12.25 -9.24
C PHE A 242 -1.18 -13.44 -8.30
N PRO A 243 -1.63 -13.42 -7.04
CA PRO A 243 -1.29 -14.45 -6.06
C PRO A 243 -1.82 -15.84 -6.41
N GLU A 244 -2.87 -15.95 -7.23
CA GLU A 244 -3.51 -17.23 -7.60
C GLU A 244 -2.78 -18.00 -8.72
N GLY A 245 -1.72 -17.44 -9.28
CA GLY A 245 -0.91 -18.15 -10.29
C GLY A 245 -0.17 -19.40 -9.78
N ALA A 246 -0.22 -19.67 -8.46
CA ALA A 246 0.55 -20.73 -7.82
C ALA A 246 -0.23 -22.05 -7.54
N ASN A 247 -1.54 -22.10 -7.74
CA ASN A 247 -2.37 -23.25 -7.33
C ASN A 247 -3.19 -23.92 -8.43
N ILE A 248 -2.78 -23.81 -9.68
CA ILE A 248 -3.57 -24.35 -10.80
C ILE A 248 -3.04 -25.74 -11.27
N ASP A 249 -2.49 -26.53 -10.38
CA ASP A 249 -1.77 -27.78 -10.66
C ASP A 249 -2.62 -28.98 -11.15
N LYS A 250 -3.89 -28.81 -11.55
CA LYS A 250 -4.78 -29.97 -11.74
C LYS A 250 -5.73 -29.96 -12.94
N PHE A 251 -5.52 -29.15 -13.96
CA PHE A 251 -6.41 -29.19 -15.12
C PHE A 251 -5.69 -29.70 -16.38
N PRO A 252 -6.22 -30.73 -17.08
CA PRO A 252 -5.67 -31.17 -18.36
C PRO A 252 -6.01 -30.15 -19.44
N VAL A 253 -5.04 -29.31 -19.80
CA VAL A 253 -5.16 -28.32 -20.88
C VAL A 253 -3.85 -28.28 -21.68
N ALA A 254 -3.94 -28.08 -22.99
CA ALA A 254 -2.77 -28.04 -23.86
C ALA A 254 -1.87 -26.81 -23.66
N GLY A 255 -2.38 -25.79 -22.96
CA GLY A 255 -1.65 -24.59 -22.58
C GLY A 255 -2.51 -23.67 -21.75
N VAL A 256 -1.87 -22.83 -20.95
CA VAL A 256 -2.54 -21.80 -20.15
C VAL A 256 -2.07 -20.43 -20.57
N VAL A 257 -3.02 -19.53 -20.76
CA VAL A 257 -2.73 -18.12 -21.05
C VAL A 257 -3.35 -17.24 -19.98
N ARG A 258 -2.62 -16.22 -19.60
CA ARG A 258 -3.11 -15.13 -18.78
C ARG A 258 -3.55 -13.99 -19.69
N VAL A 259 -4.77 -13.55 -19.53
CA VAL A 259 -5.35 -12.40 -20.20
C VAL A 259 -5.50 -11.29 -19.16
N VAL A 260 -4.78 -10.20 -19.35
CA VAL A 260 -4.81 -9.02 -18.46
C VAL A 260 -5.60 -7.91 -19.13
N PHE A 261 -6.60 -7.37 -18.43
CA PHE A 261 -7.45 -6.27 -18.88
C PHE A 261 -6.88 -4.93 -18.42
N ASN A 262 -6.64 -4.02 -19.36
CA ASN A 262 -5.95 -2.73 -19.11
C ASN A 262 -6.94 -1.55 -18.92
N GLY A 263 -8.12 -1.80 -18.38
CA GLY A 263 -9.07 -0.75 -17.98
C GLY A 263 -10.09 -0.30 -19.02
N GLY A 264 -9.99 -0.73 -20.27
CA GLY A 264 -10.95 -0.40 -21.33
C GLY A 264 -11.88 -1.55 -21.70
N SER A 265 -11.33 -2.74 -21.83
CA SER A 265 -11.97 -3.94 -22.41
C SER A 265 -12.66 -4.87 -21.39
N SER A 266 -12.56 -4.61 -20.10
CA SER A 266 -13.14 -5.49 -19.06
C SER A 266 -14.67 -5.54 -19.08
N TYR A 267 -15.33 -4.64 -19.79
CA TYR A 267 -16.77 -4.66 -20.01
C TYR A 267 -17.19 -5.37 -21.31
N GLU A 268 -16.24 -5.73 -22.18
CA GLU A 268 -16.54 -6.49 -23.38
C GLU A 268 -16.66 -7.99 -23.03
N PRO A 269 -17.63 -8.69 -23.63
CA PRO A 269 -17.84 -10.12 -23.37
C PRO A 269 -16.79 -10.99 -24.08
N LEU A 270 -15.50 -10.80 -23.75
CA LEU A 270 -14.34 -11.40 -24.43
C LEU A 270 -14.49 -12.90 -24.67
N ILE A 271 -14.90 -13.65 -23.65
CA ILE A 271 -15.07 -15.12 -23.75
C ILE A 271 -16.24 -15.47 -24.67
N ALA A 272 -17.33 -14.73 -24.57
CA ALA A 272 -18.48 -14.94 -25.46
C ALA A 272 -18.10 -14.62 -26.92
N SER A 273 -17.39 -13.50 -27.15
CA SER A 273 -16.93 -13.13 -28.48
C SER A 273 -15.92 -14.14 -29.05
N LEU A 274 -15.00 -14.63 -28.23
CA LEU A 274 -14.08 -15.72 -28.63
C LEU A 274 -14.84 -16.97 -29.09
N ALA A 275 -15.88 -17.37 -28.36
CA ALA A 275 -16.68 -18.54 -28.70
C ALA A 275 -17.52 -18.31 -29.94
N ILE A 276 -18.08 -17.10 -30.13
CA ILE A 276 -18.97 -16.78 -31.27
C ILE A 276 -18.14 -16.52 -32.54
N ASP A 277 -17.10 -15.67 -32.46
CA ASP A 277 -16.37 -15.19 -33.63
C ASP A 277 -15.33 -16.19 -34.12
N CYS A 278 -14.70 -16.93 -33.21
CA CYS A 278 -13.66 -17.92 -33.53
C CYS A 278 -14.13 -19.36 -33.48
N GLY A 279 -15.31 -19.62 -32.89
CA GLY A 279 -15.82 -20.95 -32.70
C GLY A 279 -15.02 -21.79 -31.72
N VAL A 280 -14.20 -21.17 -30.86
CA VAL A 280 -13.29 -21.83 -29.95
C VAL A 280 -13.83 -21.76 -28.52
N LYS A 281 -13.89 -22.90 -27.83
CA LYS A 281 -14.27 -22.99 -26.43
C LYS A 281 -13.01 -23.02 -25.57
N VAL A 282 -12.97 -22.17 -24.54
CA VAL A 282 -11.87 -22.11 -23.56
C VAL A 282 -12.43 -22.36 -22.17
N ASN A 283 -11.61 -22.94 -21.29
CA ASN A 283 -11.93 -23.08 -19.87
C ASN A 283 -11.41 -21.86 -19.12
N ILE A 284 -12.27 -21.28 -18.23
CA ILE A 284 -11.82 -20.27 -17.26
C ILE A 284 -11.26 -21.03 -16.07
N LEU A 285 -9.95 -20.95 -15.86
CA LEU A 285 -9.24 -21.60 -14.75
C LEU A 285 -9.19 -20.70 -13.51
N GLY A 286 -9.22 -19.39 -13.73
CA GLY A 286 -9.33 -18.37 -12.70
C GLY A 286 -9.71 -17.04 -13.31
N ALA A 287 -10.39 -16.18 -12.56
CA ALA A 287 -10.71 -14.82 -12.98
C ALA A 287 -10.75 -13.92 -11.75
N ASP A 288 -10.05 -12.81 -11.80
CA ASP A 288 -10.07 -11.76 -10.80
C ASP A 288 -10.21 -10.41 -11.50
N THR A 289 -11.29 -9.72 -11.22
CA THR A 289 -11.56 -8.39 -11.78
C THR A 289 -11.73 -7.39 -10.64
N ARG A 290 -11.02 -6.26 -10.71
CA ARG A 290 -10.99 -5.23 -9.69
C ARG A 290 -11.22 -3.85 -10.29
N ASN A 291 -11.75 -2.96 -9.47
CA ASN A 291 -11.92 -1.56 -9.87
C ASN A 291 -10.77 -0.73 -9.27
N VAL A 292 -9.95 -0.15 -10.14
CA VAL A 292 -8.88 0.78 -9.76
C VAL A 292 -9.19 2.15 -10.35
N ASN A 293 -9.42 3.14 -9.50
CA ASN A 293 -9.73 4.53 -9.90
C ASN A 293 -10.91 4.66 -10.90
N GLY A 294 -11.95 3.83 -10.74
CA GLY A 294 -13.12 3.86 -11.62
C GLY A 294 -12.97 3.08 -12.93
N LYS A 295 -11.82 2.48 -13.18
CA LYS A 295 -11.57 1.60 -14.32
C LYS A 295 -11.50 0.15 -13.85
N ALA A 296 -12.07 -0.76 -14.63
CA ALA A 296 -11.98 -2.18 -14.34
C ALA A 296 -10.65 -2.76 -14.87
N PHE A 297 -9.86 -3.28 -13.96
CA PHE A 297 -8.65 -4.05 -14.23
C PHE A 297 -8.90 -5.49 -13.82
N GLY A 298 -8.20 -6.41 -14.42
CA GLY A 298 -8.34 -7.80 -14.03
C GLY A 298 -7.48 -8.72 -14.84
N SER A 299 -7.39 -9.95 -14.40
CA SER A 299 -6.81 -11.02 -15.20
C SER A 299 -7.72 -12.24 -15.23
N MET A 300 -7.67 -12.96 -16.34
CA MET A 300 -8.25 -14.30 -16.47
C MET A 300 -7.15 -15.28 -16.83
N LEU A 301 -7.19 -16.45 -16.23
CA LEU A 301 -6.42 -17.60 -16.66
C LEU A 301 -7.33 -18.50 -17.50
N LEU A 302 -6.95 -18.70 -18.75
CA LEU A 302 -7.72 -19.47 -19.69
C LEU A 302 -6.94 -20.74 -20.07
N GLY A 303 -7.60 -21.89 -19.95
CA GLY A 303 -7.10 -23.14 -20.51
C GLY A 303 -7.45 -23.24 -22.00
N LEU A 304 -6.43 -23.36 -22.83
CA LEU A 304 -6.58 -23.51 -24.27
C LEU A 304 -7.02 -24.94 -24.64
N PRO A 305 -7.74 -25.11 -25.75
CA PRO A 305 -8.11 -26.43 -26.25
C PRO A 305 -6.89 -27.29 -26.57
N GLU A 306 -7.05 -28.63 -26.52
CA GLU A 306 -6.00 -29.58 -26.91
C GLU A 306 -5.70 -29.53 -28.42
N ASP A 307 -6.68 -29.18 -29.26
CA ASP A 307 -6.47 -28.98 -30.68
C ASP A 307 -5.57 -27.76 -30.94
N HIS A 308 -4.40 -28.04 -31.51
CA HIS A 308 -3.40 -26.99 -31.77
C HIS A 308 -3.95 -25.86 -32.68
N GLY A 309 -4.78 -26.22 -33.68
CA GLY A 309 -5.39 -25.23 -34.58
C GLY A 309 -6.38 -24.30 -33.88
N GLU A 310 -7.16 -24.86 -32.97
CA GLU A 310 -8.09 -24.06 -32.11
C GLU A 310 -7.31 -23.19 -31.12
N ALA A 311 -6.28 -23.72 -30.48
CA ALA A 311 -5.44 -22.99 -29.54
C ALA A 311 -4.77 -21.78 -30.23
N VAL A 312 -4.22 -21.97 -31.45
CA VAL A 312 -3.62 -20.87 -32.24
C VAL A 312 -4.67 -19.82 -32.64
N ARG A 313 -5.89 -20.22 -33.03
CA ARG A 313 -6.98 -19.27 -33.34
C ARG A 313 -7.36 -18.46 -32.12
N ALA A 314 -7.54 -19.11 -30.97
CA ALA A 314 -7.84 -18.43 -29.70
C ALA A 314 -6.76 -17.41 -29.33
N MET A 315 -5.49 -17.83 -29.41
CA MET A 315 -4.35 -16.96 -29.11
C MET A 315 -4.27 -15.73 -30.01
N ASN A 316 -4.44 -15.91 -31.31
CA ASN A 316 -4.41 -14.82 -32.28
C ASN A 316 -5.59 -13.83 -32.05
N TYR A 317 -6.77 -14.34 -31.75
CA TYR A 317 -7.92 -13.50 -31.43
C TYR A 317 -7.68 -12.67 -30.16
N LEU A 318 -7.20 -13.31 -29.09
CA LEU A 318 -6.91 -12.64 -27.82
C LEU A 318 -5.82 -11.57 -27.98
N LYS A 319 -4.72 -11.86 -28.70
CA LYS A 319 -3.64 -10.90 -28.99
C LYS A 319 -4.06 -9.73 -29.88
N ALA A 320 -5.12 -9.88 -30.67
CA ALA A 320 -5.64 -8.82 -31.52
C ALA A 320 -6.53 -7.80 -30.79
N GLN A 321 -6.94 -8.08 -29.54
CA GLN A 321 -7.75 -7.15 -28.74
C GLN A 321 -6.91 -5.97 -28.25
N LYS A 322 -7.41 -4.73 -28.41
CA LYS A 322 -6.63 -3.50 -28.18
C LYS A 322 -6.27 -3.24 -26.71
N ASP A 323 -7.15 -3.63 -25.78
CA ASP A 323 -7.02 -3.30 -24.35
C ASP A 323 -6.72 -4.54 -23.51
N VAL A 324 -6.12 -5.55 -24.12
CA VAL A 324 -5.79 -6.82 -23.49
C VAL A 324 -4.33 -7.15 -23.70
N THR A 325 -3.65 -7.55 -22.63
CA THR A 325 -2.31 -8.14 -22.70
C THR A 325 -2.43 -9.65 -22.49
N VAL A 326 -1.82 -10.44 -23.39
CA VAL A 326 -1.86 -11.90 -23.35
C VAL A 326 -0.46 -12.42 -23.08
N GLU A 327 -0.31 -13.16 -21.97
CA GLU A 327 0.93 -13.81 -21.56
C GLU A 327 0.74 -15.33 -21.57
N GLU A 328 1.66 -16.05 -22.20
CA GLU A 328 1.74 -17.51 -22.05
C GLU A 328 2.29 -17.82 -20.66
N VAL A 329 1.68 -18.74 -19.95
CA VAL A 329 2.15 -19.20 -18.64
C VAL A 329 3.02 -20.42 -18.88
N PRO A 330 4.37 -20.28 -18.93
CA PRO A 330 5.28 -21.41 -19.10
C PRO A 330 5.23 -22.29 -17.84
N ASP A 331 5.47 -23.59 -18.00
CA ASP A 331 5.51 -24.58 -16.91
C ASP A 331 4.18 -24.88 -16.21
N TYR A 332 3.08 -24.74 -16.92
CA TYR A 332 1.83 -25.32 -16.52
C TYR A 332 1.86 -26.83 -16.80
N HIS A 333 2.62 -27.57 -16.00
CA HIS A 333 2.59 -29.02 -16.02
C HIS A 333 1.58 -29.49 -14.97
N GLY A 334 0.45 -30.01 -15.48
CA GLY A 334 -0.52 -30.74 -14.69
C GLY A 334 0.06 -32.04 -14.15
#